data_6113558140da410a67a019a015beb1cc
#
_entry.id   6113558140da410a67a019a015beb1cc
#
_cell.length_a   1.000
_cell.length_b   1.000
_cell.length_c   1.000
_cell.angle_alpha   90.00
_cell.angle_beta   90.00
_cell.angle_gamma   90.00
#
_symmetry.space_group_name_H-M   'P 1'
#
loop_
_entity.id
_entity.type
_entity.pdbx_description
1 polymer ?
#
loop_
_entity_poly.entity_id
_entity_poly.type
_entity_poly.pdbx_seq_one_letter_code
_entity_poly.pdbx_strand_id
1 'polypeptide(L)'
;MPMGASRTKGYARHFEPNWRNVKHLERRSKSANDSAQENAIDAFRNVVLQYRVVLETAPASRGDITEAPPRLTSLAHGGGCGCKLAPSVLQQLLAGQAEPSPFRQLLVGTETGDDAAVWQIDDATCVIATTDFFMPMVDDPYDFGRIAAANALSDVYAMGGRPIMALAIVGMPIGKLPTHTVREILKGGRDICATAEIPVAGGHSIDSPEPIYGLAVTGICRPADIRRNSGARPGDALILTKGLGVGIYSAAIKKQALSLSGYQEMIASTTLLNRIGAELAKDASVHAITDVTGFGLLGHALEMARGSACELVIRDRDIPVFAQASSLAKQGFVTGASRRNWASCGDAVRLHEVMPEWRRDLLTDPQTSGGLLIACEPGSASTLVETIVASGYPSARLIGCVKRGRPAIAIEE
;
A
#
# COMPACT_ATOMS: atom_id res chain seq x y z
N MET A 1 -14.02 -57.25 -35.24
CA MET A 1 -13.13 -57.91 -34.26
C MET A 1 -12.60 -56.86 -33.28
N PRO A 2 -12.80 -57.03 -32.00
CA PRO A 2 -12.41 -56.04 -30.96
C PRO A 2 -11.15 -56.45 -30.26
N MET A 3 -10.37 -55.47 -29.79
CA MET A 3 -9.38 -55.59 -28.70
C MET A 3 -9.11 -54.16 -28.20
N GLY A 4 -9.02 -53.82 -26.97
CA GLY A 4 -9.09 -54.47 -25.69
C GLY A 4 -8.91 -53.36 -24.65
N ALA A 5 -9.82 -53.29 -23.67
CA ALA A 5 -9.80 -52.31 -22.62
C ALA A 5 -8.77 -52.68 -21.56
N SER A 6 -7.92 -51.74 -21.16
CA SER A 6 -7.08 -51.82 -19.96
C SER A 6 -7.71 -50.99 -18.85
N ARG A 7 -8.12 -51.65 -17.78
CA ARG A 7 -8.62 -51.09 -16.52
C ARG A 7 -7.43 -50.74 -15.63
N THR A 8 -7.30 -49.51 -15.22
CA THR A 8 -6.55 -49.15 -14.01
C THR A 8 -7.53 -48.78 -12.91
N LYS A 9 -7.55 -49.59 -11.85
CA LYS A 9 -8.33 -49.39 -10.61
C LYS A 9 -7.74 -48.27 -9.76
N GLY A 10 -8.63 -47.32 -9.41
CA GLY A 10 -8.34 -46.30 -8.46
C GLY A 10 -8.29 -46.80 -7.02
N TYR A 11 -7.44 -46.16 -6.20
CA TYR A 11 -7.50 -46.19 -4.76
C TYR A 11 -7.88 -44.80 -4.27
N ALA A 12 -9.19 -44.58 -4.05
CA ALA A 12 -9.67 -43.48 -3.22
C ALA A 12 -9.85 -44.04 -1.79
N ARG A 13 -9.01 -43.61 -0.87
CA ARG A 13 -9.26 -43.82 0.57
C ARG A 13 -9.96 -42.58 1.09
N HIS A 14 -11.22 -42.77 1.47
CA HIS A 14 -11.99 -41.82 2.28
C HIS A 14 -11.37 -41.74 3.68
N PHE A 15 -10.95 -40.56 4.11
CA PHE A 15 -10.64 -40.21 5.49
C PHE A 15 -11.85 -39.44 6.01
N GLU A 16 -12.71 -40.11 6.82
CA GLU A 16 -13.69 -39.41 7.65
C GLU A 16 -13.08 -39.17 9.03
N PRO A 17 -13.03 -37.92 9.54
CA PRO A 17 -12.63 -37.69 10.92
C PRO A 17 -13.79 -37.96 11.87
N ASN A 18 -13.54 -38.80 12.87
CA ASN A 18 -14.48 -39.22 13.89
C ASN A 18 -14.62 -38.17 15.00
N TRP A 19 -15.67 -37.36 14.98
CA TRP A 19 -15.95 -36.23 15.88
C TRP A 19 -16.68 -36.61 17.18
N ARG A 20 -16.66 -37.84 17.63
CA ARG A 20 -17.46 -38.28 18.81
C ARG A 20 -16.79 -38.26 20.19
N ASN A 21 -15.57 -37.69 20.35
CA ASN A 21 -14.86 -37.75 21.66
C ASN A 21 -14.40 -36.37 22.20
N VAL A 22 -15.08 -35.26 21.90
CA VAL A 22 -14.65 -33.93 22.42
C VAL A 22 -15.42 -33.44 23.67
N LYS A 23 -16.36 -34.18 24.18
CA LYS A 23 -17.20 -33.70 25.34
C LYS A 23 -16.67 -34.01 26.76
N HIS A 24 -15.46 -34.51 26.92
CA HIS A 24 -14.91 -34.84 28.29
C HIS A 24 -13.65 -34.06 28.72
N LEU A 25 -13.23 -32.98 28.00
CA LEU A 25 -12.00 -32.24 28.33
C LEU A 25 -12.21 -30.80 28.85
N GLU A 26 -13.43 -30.36 29.08
CA GLU A 26 -13.70 -28.95 29.49
C GLU A 26 -13.56 -28.65 31.01
N ARG A 27 -13.09 -29.57 31.86
CA ARG A 27 -12.98 -29.32 33.30
C ARG A 27 -11.57 -29.42 33.92
N ARG A 28 -10.48 -29.45 33.12
CA ARG A 28 -9.10 -29.46 33.65
C ARG A 28 -8.14 -28.44 32.98
N SER A 29 -8.62 -27.39 32.31
CA SER A 29 -7.78 -26.58 31.44
C SER A 29 -7.38 -25.17 31.93
N LYS A 30 -7.65 -24.77 33.19
CA LYS A 30 -7.21 -23.43 33.64
C LYS A 30 -5.78 -23.37 34.19
N SER A 31 -5.17 -24.47 34.61
CA SER A 31 -3.78 -24.47 35.11
C SER A 31 -2.74 -24.99 34.10
N ALA A 32 -3.18 -25.66 33.02
CA ALA A 32 -2.27 -26.15 31.98
C ALA A 32 -2.04 -25.14 30.88
N ASN A 33 -2.93 -24.17 30.68
CA ASN A 33 -2.81 -23.14 29.65
C ASN A 33 -1.78 -22.05 30.02
N ASP A 34 -1.67 -21.72 31.32
CA ASP A 34 -0.72 -20.71 31.78
C ASP A 34 0.73 -21.20 31.65
N SER A 35 1.00 -22.48 31.99
CA SER A 35 2.34 -23.04 31.83
C SER A 35 2.74 -23.30 30.36
N ALA A 36 1.78 -23.61 29.49
CA ALA A 36 2.06 -23.75 28.06
C ALA A 36 2.34 -22.38 27.38
N GLN A 37 1.67 -21.33 27.85
CA GLN A 37 1.88 -19.98 27.38
C GLN A 37 3.19 -19.37 27.89
N GLU A 38 3.58 -19.61 29.15
CA GLU A 38 4.89 -19.27 29.70
C GLU A 38 6.03 -20.03 28.99
N ASN A 39 5.89 -21.30 28.74
CA ASN A 39 6.87 -22.10 27.99
C ASN A 39 7.01 -21.63 26.52
N ALA A 40 5.94 -21.20 25.87
CA ALA A 40 5.99 -20.63 24.52
C ALA A 40 6.68 -19.25 24.51
N ILE A 41 6.45 -18.42 25.53
CA ILE A 41 7.11 -17.12 25.70
C ILE A 41 8.60 -17.30 25.98
N ASP A 42 8.99 -18.26 26.81
CA ASP A 42 10.40 -18.54 27.10
C ASP A 42 11.12 -19.20 25.92
N ALA A 43 10.46 -20.08 25.17
CA ALA A 43 10.98 -20.60 23.91
C ALA A 43 11.19 -19.48 22.89
N PHE A 44 10.26 -18.53 22.77
CA PHE A 44 10.37 -17.37 21.91
C PHE A 44 11.49 -16.42 22.36
N ARG A 45 11.63 -16.16 23.68
CA ARG A 45 12.74 -15.40 24.25
C ARG A 45 14.11 -16.04 23.94
N ASN A 46 14.22 -17.35 24.06
CA ASN A 46 15.46 -18.07 23.76
C ASN A 46 15.83 -18.04 22.27
N VAL A 47 14.86 -18.12 21.38
CA VAL A 47 15.06 -17.92 19.93
C VAL A 47 15.52 -16.49 19.64
N VAL A 48 14.89 -15.49 20.23
CA VAL A 48 15.28 -14.08 20.09
C VAL A 48 16.69 -13.82 20.64
N LEU A 49 17.05 -14.44 21.78
CA LEU A 49 18.40 -14.34 22.34
C LEU A 49 19.46 -15.04 21.47
N GLN A 50 19.16 -16.19 20.87
CA GLN A 50 20.08 -16.85 19.93
C GLN A 50 20.30 -16.01 18.66
N TYR A 51 19.26 -15.38 18.12
CA TYR A 51 19.42 -14.45 16.99
C TYR A 51 20.21 -13.18 17.38
N ARG A 52 20.08 -12.71 18.60
CA ARG A 52 20.87 -11.58 19.13
C ARG A 52 22.37 -11.91 19.23
N VAL A 53 22.71 -13.10 19.68
CA VAL A 53 24.11 -13.57 19.79
C VAL A 53 24.72 -13.77 18.42
N VAL A 54 23.99 -14.28 17.42
CA VAL A 54 24.49 -14.45 16.04
C VAL A 54 24.75 -13.10 15.36
N LEU A 55 23.98 -12.05 15.69
CA LEU A 55 24.18 -10.71 15.15
C LEU A 55 25.36 -9.96 15.83
N GLU A 56 25.71 -10.31 17.06
CA GLU A 56 26.80 -9.68 17.83
C GLU A 56 28.18 -10.32 17.58
N THR A 57 28.24 -11.56 17.04
CA THR A 57 29.50 -12.32 16.85
C THR A 57 29.99 -12.43 15.41
N ALA A 58 29.31 -11.83 14.43
CA ALA A 58 29.84 -11.77 13.07
C ALA A 58 31.07 -10.83 13.05
N PRO A 59 32.27 -11.32 12.67
CA PRO A 59 33.44 -10.48 12.57
C PRO A 59 33.18 -9.37 11.57
N ALA A 60 33.38 -8.12 11.98
CA ALA A 60 33.39 -7.00 11.06
C ALA A 60 34.51 -7.23 10.05
N SER A 61 34.16 -7.54 8.82
CA SER A 61 35.14 -7.53 7.72
C SER A 61 35.62 -6.10 7.59
N ARG A 62 36.88 -5.85 8.04
CA ARG A 62 37.58 -4.60 7.80
C ARG A 62 37.97 -4.56 6.31
N GLY A 63 37.06 -4.04 5.51
CA GLY A 63 37.37 -3.40 4.26
C GLY A 63 37.29 -1.90 4.51
N ASP A 64 38.40 -1.22 4.60
CA ASP A 64 38.45 0.25 4.63
C ASP A 64 37.88 0.79 3.31
N ILE A 65 36.58 1.07 3.29
CA ILE A 65 35.97 1.88 2.23
C ILE A 65 36.16 3.33 2.67
N THR A 66 37.20 3.97 2.14
CA THR A 66 37.50 5.39 2.33
C THR A 66 36.56 6.31 1.53
N GLU A 67 35.69 5.77 0.70
CA GLU A 67 34.67 6.50 -0.04
C GLU A 67 33.34 6.53 0.72
N ALA A 68 32.68 7.70 0.73
CA ALA A 68 31.35 7.82 1.27
C ALA A 68 30.39 6.84 0.56
N PRO A 69 29.46 6.19 1.29
CA PRO A 69 28.56 5.23 0.67
C PRO A 69 27.75 5.92 -0.45
N PRO A 70 27.48 5.23 -1.57
CA PRO A 70 26.74 5.81 -2.69
C PRO A 70 25.33 6.20 -2.24
N ARG A 71 24.83 7.28 -2.80
CA ARG A 71 23.44 7.72 -2.57
C ARG A 71 22.48 6.62 -3.03
N LEU A 72 21.49 6.27 -2.20
CA LEU A 72 20.53 5.22 -2.53
C LEU A 72 19.77 5.51 -3.84
N THR A 73 19.37 6.75 -4.05
CA THR A 73 18.66 7.18 -5.26
C THR A 73 19.52 7.10 -6.53
N SER A 74 20.85 7.07 -6.41
CA SER A 74 21.75 6.89 -7.56
C SER A 74 21.90 5.44 -7.99
N LEU A 75 21.53 4.49 -7.14
CA LEU A 75 21.59 3.05 -7.41
C LEU A 75 20.30 2.52 -8.05
N ALA A 76 19.29 3.38 -8.30
CA ALA A 76 18.01 2.98 -8.81
C ALA A 76 17.61 3.83 -10.04
N HIS A 77 17.08 3.18 -11.08
CA HIS A 77 16.57 3.88 -12.27
C HIS A 77 15.25 4.62 -11.98
N GLY A 78 14.42 4.11 -11.06
CA GLY A 78 13.18 4.71 -10.56
C GLY A 78 13.24 5.01 -9.07
N GLY A 79 12.12 5.34 -8.46
CA GLY A 79 12.03 5.56 -7.02
C GLY A 79 10.59 5.59 -6.55
N GLY A 80 10.33 5.07 -5.35
CA GLY A 80 8.99 4.96 -4.78
C GLY A 80 8.01 4.25 -5.71
N CYS A 81 6.73 4.52 -5.55
CA CYS A 81 5.67 3.94 -6.39
C CYS A 81 5.74 4.38 -7.87
N GLY A 82 6.56 5.37 -8.22
CA GLY A 82 6.83 5.74 -9.61
C GLY A 82 7.60 4.68 -10.43
N CYS A 83 8.15 3.63 -9.80
CA CYS A 83 8.75 2.49 -10.49
C CYS A 83 7.75 1.40 -10.90
N LYS A 84 6.48 1.48 -10.49
CA LYS A 84 5.43 0.53 -10.90
C LYS A 84 5.26 0.53 -12.41
N LEU A 85 4.84 -0.62 -12.97
CA LEU A 85 4.45 -0.72 -14.38
C LEU A 85 3.27 0.23 -14.64
N ALA A 86 3.25 0.85 -15.84
CA ALA A 86 2.12 1.67 -16.22
C ALA A 86 0.82 0.84 -16.25
N PRO A 87 -0.34 1.41 -15.87
CA PRO A 87 -1.62 0.68 -15.86
C PRO A 87 -1.94 -0.01 -17.20
N SER A 88 -1.65 0.65 -18.32
CA SER A 88 -1.85 0.07 -19.67
C SER A 88 -0.97 -1.15 -19.95
N VAL A 89 0.25 -1.18 -19.41
CA VAL A 89 1.16 -2.34 -19.54
C VAL A 89 0.65 -3.47 -18.66
N LEU A 90 0.28 -3.17 -17.41
CA LEU A 90 -0.27 -4.18 -16.49
C LEU A 90 -1.54 -4.81 -17.05
N GLN A 91 -2.46 -4.02 -17.61
CA GLN A 91 -3.67 -4.51 -18.28
C GLN A 91 -3.35 -5.45 -19.45
N GLN A 92 -2.34 -5.14 -20.26
CA GLN A 92 -1.90 -6.03 -21.35
C GLN A 92 -1.34 -7.37 -20.84
N LEU A 93 -0.56 -7.33 -19.74
CA LEU A 93 0.00 -8.54 -19.13
C LEU A 93 -1.09 -9.44 -18.51
N LEU A 94 -2.15 -8.85 -17.99
CA LEU A 94 -3.28 -9.57 -17.37
C LEU A 94 -4.40 -9.88 -18.37
N ALA A 95 -4.32 -9.37 -19.59
CA ALA A 95 -5.35 -9.64 -20.60
C ALA A 95 -5.48 -11.14 -20.88
N GLY A 96 -6.71 -11.65 -20.82
CA GLY A 96 -7.02 -13.07 -20.99
C GLY A 96 -6.79 -13.96 -19.76
N GLN A 97 -6.35 -13.38 -18.62
CA GLN A 97 -6.21 -14.11 -17.35
C GLN A 97 -7.36 -13.82 -16.36
N ALA A 98 -8.24 -12.87 -16.70
CA ALA A 98 -9.38 -12.47 -15.86
C ALA A 98 -10.56 -13.45 -16.03
N GLU A 99 -10.40 -14.69 -15.57
CA GLU A 99 -11.57 -15.54 -15.32
C GLU A 99 -12.10 -15.27 -13.91
N PRO A 100 -13.44 -15.25 -13.72
CA PRO A 100 -14.01 -15.13 -12.38
C PRO A 100 -13.44 -16.22 -11.48
N SER A 101 -12.96 -15.83 -10.31
CA SER A 101 -12.40 -16.79 -9.36
C SER A 101 -13.45 -17.86 -9.00
N PRO A 102 -13.13 -19.15 -9.07
CA PRO A 102 -14.03 -20.21 -8.65
C PRO A 102 -14.21 -20.27 -7.12
N PHE A 103 -13.43 -19.50 -6.39
CA PHE A 103 -13.41 -19.50 -4.92
C PHE A 103 -14.37 -18.45 -4.36
N ARG A 104 -15.50 -18.90 -3.79
CA ARG A 104 -16.52 -18.00 -3.20
C ARG A 104 -16.01 -17.18 -2.02
N GLN A 105 -14.99 -17.67 -1.34
CA GLN A 105 -14.34 -17.00 -0.21
C GLN A 105 -13.49 -15.81 -0.64
N LEU A 106 -13.06 -15.73 -1.90
CA LEU A 106 -12.35 -14.58 -2.44
C LEU A 106 -13.37 -13.46 -2.71
N LEU A 107 -13.52 -12.56 -1.73
CA LEU A 107 -14.48 -11.45 -1.84
C LEU A 107 -13.97 -10.31 -2.70
N VAL A 108 -12.65 -10.08 -2.70
CA VAL A 108 -11.96 -9.08 -3.53
C VAL A 108 -10.73 -9.74 -4.12
N GLY A 109 -10.63 -9.70 -5.44
CA GLY A 109 -9.52 -10.24 -6.23
C GLY A 109 -8.95 -9.20 -7.18
N THR A 110 -8.64 -9.61 -8.41
CA THR A 110 -8.02 -8.75 -9.43
C THR A 110 -9.04 -8.04 -10.33
N GLU A 111 -10.34 -8.27 -10.13
CA GLU A 111 -11.38 -7.89 -11.08
C GLU A 111 -11.64 -6.39 -11.13
N THR A 112 -11.52 -5.71 -9.99
CA THR A 112 -11.87 -4.29 -9.83
C THR A 112 -10.67 -3.39 -9.58
N GLY A 113 -9.45 -3.97 -9.46
CA GLY A 113 -8.24 -3.21 -9.17
C GLY A 113 -8.29 -2.53 -7.79
N ASP A 114 -8.89 -3.20 -6.82
CA ASP A 114 -8.88 -2.76 -5.42
C ASP A 114 -7.47 -2.87 -4.82
N ASP A 115 -7.23 -2.19 -3.69
CA ASP A 115 -5.90 -2.03 -3.09
C ASP A 115 -5.30 -3.36 -2.58
N ALA A 116 -6.14 -4.32 -2.15
CA ALA A 116 -5.67 -5.63 -1.67
C ALA A 116 -6.68 -6.75 -1.94
N ALA A 117 -6.19 -7.99 -1.93
CA ALA A 117 -7.03 -9.17 -1.95
C ALA A 117 -7.72 -9.38 -0.58
N VAL A 118 -8.99 -9.82 -0.60
CA VAL A 118 -9.77 -10.12 0.60
C VAL A 118 -10.34 -11.52 0.53
N TRP A 119 -9.95 -12.35 1.50
CA TRP A 119 -10.42 -13.72 1.65
C TRP A 119 -11.28 -13.88 2.90
N GLN A 120 -12.51 -14.38 2.75
CA GLN A 120 -13.39 -14.66 3.87
C GLN A 120 -13.03 -15.99 4.55
N ILE A 121 -12.77 -15.95 5.85
CA ILE A 121 -12.51 -17.14 6.67
C ILE A 121 -13.83 -17.72 7.19
N ASP A 122 -14.65 -16.85 7.77
CA ASP A 122 -15.97 -17.16 8.34
C ASP A 122 -16.92 -15.95 8.23
N ASP A 123 -18.11 -16.03 8.83
CA ASP A 123 -19.13 -14.98 8.77
C ASP A 123 -18.70 -13.66 9.47
N ALA A 124 -17.67 -13.70 10.31
CA ALA A 124 -17.21 -12.56 11.11
C ALA A 124 -15.84 -12.03 10.66
N THR A 125 -15.05 -12.82 9.93
CA THR A 125 -13.61 -12.57 9.73
C THR A 125 -13.22 -12.70 8.25
N CYS A 126 -12.56 -11.67 7.74
CA CYS A 126 -11.83 -11.70 6.47
C CYS A 126 -10.34 -11.46 6.72
N VAL A 127 -9.51 -12.11 5.90
CA VAL A 127 -8.08 -11.81 5.77
C VAL A 127 -7.87 -10.89 4.59
N ILE A 128 -7.10 -9.84 4.80
CA ILE A 128 -6.60 -8.93 3.76
C ILE A 128 -5.14 -9.28 3.51
N ALA A 129 -4.73 -9.41 2.25
CA ALA A 129 -3.35 -9.69 1.87
C ALA A 129 -2.92 -8.77 0.74
N THR A 130 -1.80 -8.09 0.95
CA THR A 130 -1.17 -7.21 -0.04
C THR A 130 0.34 -7.37 -0.07
N THR A 131 0.96 -6.87 -1.13
CA THR A 131 2.42 -6.83 -1.30
C THR A 131 2.79 -5.56 -2.03
N ASP A 132 3.56 -4.69 -1.38
CA ASP A 132 4.11 -3.50 -2.03
C ASP A 132 5.60 -3.31 -1.68
N PHE A 133 6.39 -3.05 -2.71
CA PHE A 133 7.84 -2.83 -2.62
C PHE A 133 8.31 -1.95 -3.78
N PHE A 134 9.39 -1.22 -3.56
CA PHE A 134 9.93 -0.31 -4.57
C PHE A 134 11.41 0.04 -4.33
N MET A 135 11.98 0.75 -5.28
CA MET A 135 13.34 1.27 -5.24
C MET A 135 13.41 2.59 -4.46
N PRO A 136 14.58 2.96 -3.90
CA PRO A 136 14.75 4.17 -3.09
C PRO A 136 14.29 5.45 -3.80
N MET A 137 13.52 6.25 -3.07
CA MET A 137 13.08 7.58 -3.47
C MET A 137 13.75 8.71 -2.66
N VAL A 138 14.43 8.33 -1.59
CA VAL A 138 15.23 9.19 -0.70
C VAL A 138 16.59 8.56 -0.48
N ASP A 139 17.59 9.36 -0.08
CA ASP A 139 18.96 8.87 0.15
C ASP A 139 19.19 8.39 1.59
N ASP A 140 18.42 8.89 2.55
CA ASP A 140 18.45 8.40 3.93
C ASP A 140 17.86 6.97 4.00
N PRO A 141 18.64 5.97 4.44
CA PRO A 141 18.20 4.58 4.44
C PRO A 141 17.09 4.30 5.47
N TYR A 142 17.13 4.97 6.61
CA TYR A 142 16.10 4.81 7.64
C TYR A 142 14.76 5.37 7.16
N ASP A 143 14.77 6.56 6.52
CA ASP A 143 13.57 7.16 5.94
C ASP A 143 13.03 6.33 4.78
N PHE A 144 13.89 5.78 3.91
CA PHE A 144 13.45 4.85 2.86
C PHE A 144 12.71 3.65 3.45
N GLY A 145 13.26 3.04 4.50
CA GLY A 145 12.61 1.92 5.20
C GLY A 145 11.25 2.28 5.78
N ARG A 146 11.14 3.46 6.42
CA ARG A 146 9.87 3.97 6.98
C ARG A 146 8.81 4.18 5.92
N ILE A 147 9.18 4.84 4.82
CA ILE A 147 8.25 5.14 3.73
C ILE A 147 7.75 3.85 3.09
N ALA A 148 8.63 2.88 2.83
CA ALA A 148 8.27 1.63 2.20
C ALA A 148 7.29 0.81 3.07
N ALA A 149 7.51 0.77 4.38
CA ALA A 149 6.61 0.10 5.30
C ALA A 149 5.26 0.82 5.42
N ALA A 150 5.26 2.14 5.53
CA ALA A 150 4.02 2.92 5.61
C ALA A 150 3.16 2.75 4.34
N ASN A 151 3.81 2.70 3.17
CA ASN A 151 3.14 2.47 1.90
C ASN A 151 2.49 1.07 1.83
N ALA A 152 3.23 0.02 2.18
CA ALA A 152 2.69 -1.35 2.12
C ALA A 152 1.56 -1.61 3.14
N LEU A 153 1.55 -0.90 4.27
CA LEU A 153 0.48 -0.96 5.26
C LEU A 153 -0.80 -0.23 4.80
N SER A 154 -0.67 0.72 3.88
CA SER A 154 -1.75 1.60 3.43
C SER A 154 -2.89 0.83 2.80
N ASP A 155 -2.60 -0.16 1.95
CA ASP A 155 -3.61 -0.99 1.28
C ASP A 155 -4.55 -1.67 2.27
N VAL A 156 -4.01 -2.20 3.39
CA VAL A 156 -4.82 -2.84 4.42
C VAL A 156 -5.80 -1.84 5.05
N TYR A 157 -5.34 -0.62 5.32
CA TYR A 157 -6.19 0.44 5.87
C TYR A 157 -7.21 0.95 4.87
N ALA A 158 -6.84 1.06 3.59
CA ALA A 158 -7.76 1.46 2.51
C ALA A 158 -8.90 0.46 2.33
N MET A 159 -8.61 -0.84 2.48
CA MET A 159 -9.63 -1.91 2.48
C MET A 159 -10.50 -1.95 3.75
N GLY A 160 -10.31 -1.04 4.70
CA GLY A 160 -11.06 -0.99 5.96
C GLY A 160 -10.54 -1.96 7.03
N GLY A 161 -9.36 -2.54 6.84
CA GLY A 161 -8.77 -3.52 7.73
C GLY A 161 -7.74 -2.98 8.71
N ARG A 162 -7.38 -3.84 9.66
CA ARG A 162 -6.29 -3.65 10.60
C ARG A 162 -5.16 -4.63 10.26
N PRO A 163 -3.93 -4.17 10.01
CA PRO A 163 -2.80 -5.06 9.80
C PRO A 163 -2.51 -5.86 11.09
N ILE A 164 -2.01 -7.09 10.94
CA ILE A 164 -1.67 -7.98 12.06
C ILE A 164 -0.22 -8.45 12.04
N MET A 165 0.41 -8.54 10.87
CA MET A 165 1.82 -8.85 10.71
C MET A 165 2.31 -8.45 9.32
N ALA A 166 3.63 -8.34 9.18
CA ALA A 166 4.29 -8.12 7.91
C ALA A 166 5.48 -9.07 7.70
N LEU A 167 5.78 -9.36 6.43
CA LEU A 167 6.99 -10.05 5.99
C LEU A 167 7.82 -9.09 5.13
N ALA A 168 9.11 -8.94 5.42
CA ALA A 168 10.00 -8.05 4.68
C ALA A 168 10.40 -8.65 3.32
N ILE A 169 10.35 -7.82 2.28
CA ILE A 169 10.88 -8.13 0.94
C ILE A 169 12.12 -7.27 0.74
N VAL A 170 13.27 -7.91 0.56
CA VAL A 170 14.59 -7.26 0.56
C VAL A 170 15.38 -7.69 -0.67
N GLY A 171 15.63 -6.77 -1.59
CA GLY A 171 16.59 -6.94 -2.68
C GLY A 171 17.69 -5.90 -2.51
N MET A 172 18.95 -6.32 -2.36
CA MET A 172 20.07 -5.39 -2.13
C MET A 172 21.28 -5.75 -2.98
N PRO A 173 21.99 -4.76 -3.56
CA PRO A 173 23.19 -5.01 -4.32
C PRO A 173 24.36 -5.32 -3.39
N ILE A 174 24.68 -6.63 -3.27
CA ILE A 174 25.80 -7.10 -2.44
C ILE A 174 27.11 -6.48 -2.95
N GLY A 175 27.93 -5.98 -2.02
CA GLY A 175 29.21 -5.33 -2.33
C GLY A 175 29.13 -3.87 -2.79
N LYS A 176 27.93 -3.34 -3.11
CA LYS A 176 27.73 -1.90 -3.42
C LYS A 176 27.21 -1.11 -2.22
N LEU A 177 26.36 -1.72 -1.39
CA LEU A 177 25.84 -1.12 -0.18
C LEU A 177 26.47 -1.71 1.07
N PRO A 178 26.97 -0.87 1.99
CA PRO A 178 27.44 -1.34 3.28
C PRO A 178 26.31 -2.00 4.10
N THR A 179 26.64 -3.01 4.87
CA THR A 179 25.66 -3.76 5.68
C THR A 179 24.91 -2.84 6.67
N HIS A 180 25.57 -1.80 7.20
CA HIS A 180 24.91 -0.85 8.10
C HIS A 180 23.78 -0.09 7.41
N THR A 181 23.95 0.28 6.13
CA THR A 181 22.89 0.94 5.33
C THR A 181 21.67 0.05 5.21
N VAL A 182 21.84 -1.23 4.93
CA VAL A 182 20.74 -2.20 4.86
C VAL A 182 20.06 -2.35 6.23
N ARG A 183 20.85 -2.37 7.32
CA ARG A 183 20.31 -2.42 8.70
C ARG A 183 19.42 -1.21 9.01
N GLU A 184 19.81 0.00 8.59
CA GLU A 184 18.99 1.20 8.79
C GLU A 184 17.68 1.15 7.99
N ILE A 185 17.69 0.63 6.74
CA ILE A 185 16.45 0.40 5.97
C ILE A 185 15.51 -0.54 6.74
N LEU A 186 16.02 -1.69 7.18
CA LEU A 186 15.22 -2.67 7.93
C LEU A 186 14.73 -2.11 9.27
N LYS A 187 15.53 -1.28 9.93
CA LYS A 187 15.15 -0.60 11.18
C LYS A 187 14.00 0.36 10.94
N GLY A 188 14.07 1.21 9.90
CA GLY A 188 13.00 2.12 9.53
C GLY A 188 11.67 1.39 9.28
N GLY A 189 11.71 0.28 8.56
CA GLY A 189 10.53 -0.55 8.32
C GLY A 189 9.95 -1.15 9.60
N ARG A 190 10.80 -1.68 10.48
CA ARG A 190 10.35 -2.22 11.79
C ARG A 190 9.73 -1.15 12.69
N ASP A 191 10.30 0.05 12.72
CA ASP A 191 9.82 1.13 13.57
C ASP A 191 8.42 1.61 13.12
N ILE A 192 8.14 1.64 11.81
CA ILE A 192 6.80 1.92 11.28
C ILE A 192 5.82 0.77 11.60
N CYS A 193 6.24 -0.49 11.45
CA CYS A 193 5.41 -1.63 11.84
C CYS A 193 5.10 -1.61 13.34
N ALA A 194 6.07 -1.26 14.18
CA ALA A 194 5.86 -1.09 15.62
C ALA A 194 4.86 0.06 15.91
N THR A 195 4.93 1.18 15.16
CA THR A 195 3.92 2.25 15.24
C THR A 195 2.53 1.74 14.83
N ALA A 196 2.44 0.82 13.89
CA ALA A 196 1.19 0.14 13.49
C ALA A 196 0.78 -0.98 14.47
N GLU A 197 1.57 -1.22 15.55
CA GLU A 197 1.36 -2.25 16.56
C GLU A 197 1.43 -3.68 15.99
N ILE A 198 2.26 -3.91 14.97
CA ILE A 198 2.45 -5.22 14.36
C ILE A 198 3.94 -5.62 14.30
N PRO A 199 4.27 -6.92 14.34
CA PRO A 199 5.61 -7.41 14.10
C PRO A 199 5.96 -7.46 12.61
N VAL A 200 7.24 -7.28 12.28
CA VAL A 200 7.84 -7.86 11.07
C VAL A 200 8.25 -9.28 11.44
N ALA A 201 7.47 -10.28 11.00
CA ALA A 201 7.53 -11.66 11.47
C ALA A 201 8.54 -12.53 10.68
N GLY A 202 9.19 -11.95 9.67
CA GLY A 202 10.15 -12.65 8.80
C GLY A 202 10.26 -11.95 7.46
N GLY A 203 10.58 -12.70 6.42
CA GLY A 203 10.66 -12.17 5.07
C GLY A 203 11.57 -12.97 4.15
N HIS A 204 11.90 -12.39 2.99
CA HIS A 204 12.81 -12.97 2.02
C HIS A 204 13.81 -11.94 1.53
N SER A 205 15.07 -12.37 1.28
CA SER A 205 16.12 -11.49 0.80
C SER A 205 16.85 -12.11 -0.38
N ILE A 206 17.18 -11.28 -1.36
CA ILE A 206 17.95 -11.67 -2.56
C ILE A 206 19.06 -10.66 -2.85
N ASP A 207 20.09 -11.10 -3.56
CA ASP A 207 21.00 -10.20 -4.24
C ASP A 207 20.28 -9.60 -5.46
N SER A 208 20.33 -8.28 -5.60
CA SER A 208 19.64 -7.54 -6.66
C SER A 208 20.55 -6.42 -7.17
N PRO A 209 20.58 -6.12 -8.47
CA PRO A 209 21.40 -5.04 -9.01
C PRO A 209 21.00 -3.64 -8.49
N GLU A 210 19.76 -3.48 -8.06
CA GLU A 210 19.19 -2.26 -7.50
C GLU A 210 18.61 -2.53 -6.12
N PRO A 211 18.69 -1.57 -5.17
CA PRO A 211 18.03 -1.72 -3.87
C PRO A 211 16.51 -1.78 -4.01
N ILE A 212 15.89 -2.77 -3.37
CA ILE A 212 14.44 -2.95 -3.31
C ILE A 212 14.08 -3.25 -1.86
N TYR A 213 13.09 -2.56 -1.34
CA TYR A 213 12.51 -2.83 -0.04
C TYR A 213 11.01 -2.60 -0.01
N GLY A 214 10.31 -3.44 0.72
CA GLY A 214 8.90 -3.33 1.01
C GLY A 214 8.42 -4.48 1.87
N LEU A 215 7.12 -4.63 1.94
CA LEU A 215 6.48 -5.64 2.80
C LEU A 215 5.40 -6.40 2.04
N ALA A 216 5.22 -7.67 2.40
CA ALA A 216 3.95 -8.36 2.27
C ALA A 216 3.22 -8.21 3.60
N VAL A 217 1.99 -7.67 3.58
CA VAL A 217 1.23 -7.36 4.77
C VAL A 217 -0.03 -8.21 4.83
N THR A 218 -0.30 -8.77 6.00
CA THR A 218 -1.55 -9.46 6.31
C THR A 218 -2.34 -8.61 7.29
N GLY A 219 -3.62 -8.40 7.00
CA GLY A 219 -4.57 -7.71 7.85
C GLY A 219 -5.85 -8.53 8.04
N ILE A 220 -6.72 -8.03 8.90
CA ILE A 220 -8.06 -8.60 9.14
C ILE A 220 -9.10 -7.50 9.19
N CYS A 221 -10.32 -7.83 8.75
CA CYS A 221 -11.51 -6.99 8.90
C CYS A 221 -12.77 -7.86 9.08
N ARG A 222 -13.89 -7.22 9.41
CA ARG A 222 -15.20 -7.86 9.28
C ARG A 222 -15.67 -7.75 7.83
N PRO A 223 -16.49 -8.69 7.31
CA PRO A 223 -17.05 -8.55 5.97
C PRO A 223 -17.81 -7.23 5.72
N ALA A 224 -18.48 -6.72 6.75
CA ALA A 224 -19.23 -5.46 6.69
C ALA A 224 -18.35 -4.20 6.61
N ASP A 225 -17.08 -4.29 7.04
CA ASP A 225 -16.14 -3.17 7.05
C ASP A 225 -15.29 -3.09 5.77
N ILE A 226 -15.44 -4.05 4.85
CA ILE A 226 -14.70 -3.99 3.58
C ILE A 226 -15.13 -2.73 2.82
N ARG A 227 -14.15 -1.90 2.45
CA ARG A 227 -14.34 -0.75 1.57
C ARG A 227 -13.60 -1.00 0.27
N ARG A 228 -14.38 -1.04 -0.81
CA ARG A 228 -13.86 -1.20 -2.17
C ARG A 228 -13.77 0.17 -2.84
N ASN A 229 -12.92 0.28 -3.83
CA ASN A 229 -12.92 1.45 -4.69
C ASN A 229 -14.19 1.55 -5.55
N SER A 230 -14.92 0.44 -5.73
CA SER A 230 -16.14 0.34 -6.53
C SER A 230 -17.45 0.68 -5.81
N GLY A 231 -17.38 1.22 -4.60
CA GLY A 231 -18.57 1.53 -3.78
C GLY A 231 -19.14 2.94 -3.91
N ALA A 232 -18.48 3.85 -4.65
CA ALA A 232 -18.90 5.25 -4.75
C ALA A 232 -20.26 5.39 -5.45
N ARG A 233 -21.08 6.36 -4.98
CA ARG A 233 -22.47 6.57 -5.42
C ARG A 233 -22.63 7.97 -6.00
N PRO A 234 -23.45 8.15 -7.06
CA PRO A 234 -23.82 9.49 -7.51
C PRO A 234 -24.43 10.31 -6.37
N GLY A 235 -23.90 11.51 -6.13
CA GLY A 235 -24.23 12.38 -5.01
C GLY A 235 -23.18 12.41 -3.90
N ASP A 236 -22.27 11.42 -3.85
CA ASP A 236 -21.21 11.40 -2.84
C ASP A 236 -20.27 12.61 -2.95
N ALA A 237 -19.74 13.01 -1.81
CA ALA A 237 -18.62 13.93 -1.69
C ALA A 237 -17.29 13.18 -1.77
N LEU A 238 -16.25 13.83 -2.30
CA LEU A 238 -14.90 13.26 -2.41
C LEU A 238 -13.94 13.98 -1.45
N ILE A 239 -13.28 13.23 -0.57
CA ILE A 239 -12.29 13.74 0.38
C ILE A 239 -10.93 13.16 0.03
N LEU A 240 -9.86 13.98 0.07
CA LEU A 240 -8.46 13.56 -0.01
C LEU A 240 -7.75 13.88 1.29
N THR A 241 -7.05 12.89 1.88
CA THR A 241 -6.53 13.03 3.26
C THR A 241 -5.11 13.60 3.35
N LYS A 242 -4.29 13.48 2.30
CA LYS A 242 -2.90 14.02 2.27
C LYS A 242 -2.68 14.85 1.01
N GLY A 243 -1.68 15.74 1.06
CA GLY A 243 -1.28 16.56 -0.09
C GLY A 243 -0.54 15.76 -1.17
N LEU A 244 -0.60 16.26 -2.42
CA LEU A 244 0.12 15.72 -3.57
C LEU A 244 1.49 16.37 -3.74
N GLY A 245 2.40 15.67 -4.43
CA GLY A 245 3.71 16.19 -4.80
C GLY A 245 4.89 15.31 -4.41
N VAL A 246 4.65 14.09 -3.94
CA VAL A 246 5.69 13.15 -3.48
C VAL A 246 6.69 12.81 -4.59
N GLY A 247 6.20 12.50 -5.80
CA GLY A 247 7.07 12.20 -6.94
C GLY A 247 7.88 13.42 -7.41
N ILE A 248 7.26 14.60 -7.42
CA ILE A 248 7.94 15.88 -7.72
C ILE A 248 9.08 16.13 -6.73
N TYR A 249 8.84 15.93 -5.42
CA TYR A 249 9.86 16.07 -4.40
C TYR A 249 10.95 15.01 -4.53
N SER A 250 10.61 13.77 -4.84
CA SER A 250 11.60 12.72 -5.13
C SER A 250 12.47 13.06 -6.34
N ALA A 251 11.88 13.62 -7.41
CA ALA A 251 12.64 14.09 -8.56
C ALA A 251 13.60 15.25 -8.20
N ALA A 252 13.16 16.14 -7.31
CA ALA A 252 14.01 17.23 -6.80
C ALA A 252 15.13 16.70 -5.88
N ILE A 253 14.89 15.69 -5.04
CA ILE A 253 15.93 15.02 -4.22
C ILE A 253 17.00 14.40 -5.14
N LYS A 254 16.60 13.67 -6.16
CA LYS A 254 17.54 13.03 -7.10
C LYS A 254 18.50 14.05 -7.73
N LYS A 255 18.01 15.26 -7.96
CA LYS A 255 18.79 16.41 -8.50
C LYS A 255 19.37 17.34 -7.41
N GLN A 256 19.24 16.99 -6.13
CA GLN A 256 19.73 17.78 -4.99
C GLN A 256 19.16 19.22 -4.93
N ALA A 257 17.92 19.37 -5.34
CA ALA A 257 17.24 20.68 -5.45
C ALA A 257 16.11 20.87 -4.40
N LEU A 258 15.76 19.84 -3.62
CA LEU A 258 14.74 19.95 -2.58
C LEU A 258 15.31 20.61 -1.33
N SER A 259 14.61 21.60 -0.79
CA SER A 259 14.98 22.23 0.49
C SER A 259 14.82 21.27 1.67
N LEU A 260 15.49 21.56 2.79
CA LEU A 260 15.33 20.78 4.01
C LEU A 260 13.87 20.78 4.52
N SER A 261 13.18 21.93 4.45
CA SER A 261 11.76 22.01 4.85
C SER A 261 10.86 21.17 3.95
N GLY A 262 11.11 21.13 2.63
CA GLY A 262 10.41 20.25 1.70
C GLY A 262 10.67 18.77 2.00
N TYR A 263 11.91 18.41 2.32
CA TYR A 263 12.25 17.05 2.74
C TYR A 263 11.46 16.64 3.99
N GLN A 264 11.47 17.51 5.03
CA GLN A 264 10.73 17.26 6.27
C GLN A 264 9.21 17.12 6.05
N GLU A 265 8.63 17.99 5.21
CA GLU A 265 7.22 17.91 4.82
C GLU A 265 6.89 16.55 4.14
N MET A 266 7.73 16.13 3.20
CA MET A 266 7.56 14.85 2.51
C MET A 266 7.65 13.67 3.48
N ILE A 267 8.69 13.63 4.34
CA ILE A 267 8.86 12.55 5.31
C ILE A 267 7.70 12.50 6.29
N ALA A 268 7.25 13.64 6.81
CA ALA A 268 6.11 13.70 7.72
C ALA A 268 4.83 13.12 7.07
N SER A 269 4.58 13.42 5.80
CA SER A 269 3.42 12.92 5.07
C SER A 269 3.54 11.44 4.71
N THR A 270 4.70 11.02 4.16
CA THR A 270 4.89 9.65 3.65
C THR A 270 5.08 8.60 4.74
N THR A 271 5.46 9.00 5.95
CA THR A 271 5.53 8.10 7.12
C THR A 271 4.28 8.12 7.99
N LEU A 272 3.31 9.00 7.71
CA LEU A 272 2.01 9.01 8.36
C LEU A 272 1.18 7.82 7.86
N LEU A 273 0.86 6.88 8.78
CA LEU A 273 0.05 5.71 8.47
C LEU A 273 -1.39 6.10 8.11
N ASN A 274 -1.98 5.47 7.12
CA ASN A 274 -3.39 5.69 6.72
C ASN A 274 -4.41 4.95 7.62
N ARG A 275 -4.09 4.77 8.92
CA ARG A 275 -4.90 4.01 9.88
C ARG A 275 -6.34 4.52 10.03
N ILE A 276 -6.57 5.78 9.70
CA ILE A 276 -7.93 6.38 9.72
C ILE A 276 -8.88 5.62 8.77
N GLY A 277 -8.39 4.97 7.72
CA GLY A 277 -9.19 4.18 6.78
C GLY A 277 -9.95 3.05 7.49
N ALA A 278 -9.30 2.35 8.43
CA ALA A 278 -9.95 1.30 9.22
C ALA A 278 -11.07 1.82 10.15
N GLU A 279 -10.97 3.07 10.61
CA GLU A 279 -12.03 3.70 11.42
C GLU A 279 -13.18 4.19 10.54
N LEU A 280 -12.85 4.86 9.43
CA LEU A 280 -13.84 5.36 8.47
C LEU A 280 -14.64 4.22 7.82
N ALA A 281 -14.04 3.05 7.65
CA ALA A 281 -14.71 1.89 7.11
C ALA A 281 -15.91 1.39 7.97
N LYS A 282 -15.94 1.74 9.24
CA LYS A 282 -17.04 1.41 10.16
C LYS A 282 -18.22 2.38 10.02
N ASP A 283 -18.03 3.53 9.39
CA ASP A 283 -19.06 4.53 9.17
C ASP A 283 -19.88 4.20 7.91
N ALA A 284 -21.16 4.02 8.06
CA ALA A 284 -22.06 3.67 6.96
C ALA A 284 -22.19 4.78 5.91
N SER A 285 -21.86 6.03 6.24
CA SER A 285 -21.83 7.14 5.30
C SER A 285 -20.63 7.13 4.37
N VAL A 286 -19.60 6.29 4.64
CA VAL A 286 -18.43 6.10 3.78
C VAL A 286 -18.69 4.93 2.83
N HIS A 287 -18.71 5.19 1.54
CA HIS A 287 -19.12 4.22 0.54
C HIS A 287 -17.95 3.57 -0.19
N ALA A 288 -16.87 4.33 -0.47
CA ALA A 288 -15.66 3.81 -1.12
C ALA A 288 -14.41 4.48 -0.52
N ILE A 289 -13.33 3.71 -0.47
CA ILE A 289 -12.00 4.17 -0.08
C ILE A 289 -10.99 3.53 -1.04
N THR A 290 -9.97 4.30 -1.45
CA THR A 290 -8.72 3.80 -2.04
C THR A 290 -7.57 4.69 -1.59
N ASP A 291 -6.35 4.21 -1.59
CA ASP A 291 -5.20 5.08 -1.38
C ASP A 291 -4.68 5.65 -2.71
N VAL A 292 -4.11 6.84 -2.66
CA VAL A 292 -3.55 7.51 -3.84
C VAL A 292 -2.06 7.27 -3.90
N THR A 293 -1.63 6.35 -4.77
CA THR A 293 -0.23 5.94 -4.86
C THR A 293 0.34 6.09 -6.29
N GLY A 294 0.88 5.06 -6.88
CA GLY A 294 1.73 5.09 -8.07
C GLY A 294 1.10 5.69 -9.33
N PHE A 295 -0.21 5.62 -9.47
CA PHE A 295 -0.93 6.13 -10.64
C PHE A 295 -1.35 7.60 -10.50
N GLY A 296 -1.04 8.23 -9.36
CA GLY A 296 -1.41 9.60 -9.05
C GLY A 296 -2.90 9.76 -8.75
N LEU A 297 -3.32 10.97 -8.42
CA LEU A 297 -4.73 11.22 -8.09
C LEU A 297 -5.66 10.85 -9.25
N LEU A 298 -5.32 11.22 -10.49
CA LEU A 298 -6.20 10.95 -11.63
C LEU A 298 -6.31 9.45 -11.95
N GLY A 299 -5.23 8.67 -11.77
CA GLY A 299 -5.27 7.24 -12.01
C GLY A 299 -6.18 6.52 -11.01
N HIS A 300 -5.96 6.72 -9.71
CA HIS A 300 -6.76 6.08 -8.66
C HIS A 300 -8.21 6.58 -8.62
N ALA A 301 -8.45 7.88 -8.91
CA ALA A 301 -9.81 8.39 -9.09
C ALA A 301 -10.52 7.72 -10.29
N LEU A 302 -9.80 7.43 -11.38
CA LEU A 302 -10.37 6.74 -12.53
C LEU A 302 -10.68 5.26 -12.23
N GLU A 303 -9.87 4.59 -11.40
CA GLU A 303 -10.18 3.25 -10.90
C GLU A 303 -11.49 3.27 -10.09
N MET A 304 -11.64 4.20 -9.16
CA MET A 304 -12.90 4.41 -8.41
C MET A 304 -14.08 4.71 -9.34
N ALA A 305 -13.90 5.58 -10.34
CA ALA A 305 -14.94 5.92 -11.31
C ALA A 305 -15.39 4.71 -12.14
N ARG A 306 -14.42 3.89 -12.59
CA ARG A 306 -14.69 2.67 -13.36
C ARG A 306 -15.37 1.59 -12.54
N GLY A 307 -14.83 1.30 -11.35
CA GLY A 307 -15.40 0.33 -10.43
C GLY A 307 -16.83 0.68 -10.00
N SER A 308 -17.12 1.96 -9.83
CA SER A 308 -18.43 2.48 -9.40
C SER A 308 -19.38 2.87 -10.56
N ALA A 309 -18.95 2.73 -11.81
CA ALA A 309 -19.69 3.11 -13.01
C ALA A 309 -20.24 4.55 -12.96
N CYS A 310 -19.42 5.52 -12.53
CA CYS A 310 -19.82 6.92 -12.32
C CYS A 310 -18.76 7.92 -12.83
N GLU A 311 -19.09 9.21 -12.83
CA GLU A 311 -18.15 10.30 -13.11
C GLU A 311 -17.70 10.95 -11.80
N LEU A 312 -16.39 11.12 -11.59
CA LEU A 312 -15.85 11.91 -10.49
C LEU A 312 -15.55 13.33 -10.97
N VAL A 313 -16.07 14.31 -10.25
CA VAL A 313 -15.83 15.72 -10.50
C VAL A 313 -14.96 16.28 -9.38
N ILE A 314 -13.76 16.73 -9.72
CA ILE A 314 -12.76 17.21 -8.78
C ILE A 314 -12.51 18.70 -9.04
N ARG A 315 -12.52 19.52 -8.00
CA ARG A 315 -12.19 20.95 -8.09
C ARG A 315 -10.71 21.15 -7.89
N ASP A 316 -10.03 21.66 -8.92
CA ASP A 316 -8.58 21.81 -8.96
C ASP A 316 -8.03 22.64 -7.79
N ARG A 317 -8.69 23.75 -7.46
CA ARG A 317 -8.29 24.66 -6.37
C ARG A 317 -8.36 24.04 -4.96
N ASP A 318 -9.20 23.00 -4.78
CA ASP A 318 -9.42 22.36 -3.48
C ASP A 318 -8.43 21.21 -3.22
N ILE A 319 -7.66 20.80 -4.23
CA ILE A 319 -6.68 19.71 -4.11
C ILE A 319 -5.49 20.16 -3.26
N PRO A 320 -5.23 19.53 -2.09
CA PRO A 320 -4.08 19.86 -1.27
C PRO A 320 -2.79 19.44 -1.98
N VAL A 321 -1.78 20.31 -1.93
CA VAL A 321 -0.45 20.05 -2.50
C VAL A 321 0.63 20.44 -1.52
N PHE A 322 1.80 19.82 -1.61
CA PHE A 322 2.98 20.20 -0.83
C PHE A 322 3.44 21.62 -1.16
N ALA A 323 3.96 22.32 -0.17
CA ALA A 323 4.26 23.75 -0.25
C ALA A 323 5.12 24.15 -1.46
N GLN A 324 6.09 23.34 -1.84
CA GLN A 324 7.01 23.62 -2.95
C GLN A 324 6.62 22.86 -4.24
N ALA A 325 5.63 21.96 -4.23
CA ALA A 325 5.34 21.08 -5.36
C ALA A 325 5.00 21.84 -6.64
N SER A 326 4.14 22.86 -6.55
CA SER A 326 3.77 23.67 -7.71
C SER A 326 4.95 24.44 -8.30
N SER A 327 5.84 24.99 -7.47
CA SER A 327 7.01 25.73 -7.95
C SER A 327 8.05 24.81 -8.59
N LEU A 328 8.27 23.63 -8.02
CA LEU A 328 9.18 22.62 -8.54
C LEU A 328 8.65 22.01 -9.86
N ALA A 329 7.34 21.73 -9.93
CA ALA A 329 6.72 21.26 -11.17
C ALA A 329 6.88 22.27 -12.32
N LYS A 330 6.68 23.57 -12.07
CA LYS A 330 6.93 24.65 -13.05
C LYS A 330 8.38 24.71 -13.51
N GLN A 331 9.34 24.32 -12.66
CA GLN A 331 10.76 24.22 -12.99
C GLN A 331 11.13 22.90 -13.72
N GLY A 332 10.15 22.02 -13.98
CA GLY A 332 10.35 20.76 -14.71
C GLY A 332 10.82 19.58 -13.83
N PHE A 333 10.68 19.67 -12.50
CA PHE A 333 10.86 18.52 -11.61
C PHE A 333 9.62 17.62 -11.69
N VAL A 334 9.52 16.86 -12.78
CA VAL A 334 8.41 15.93 -13.05
C VAL A 334 8.99 14.55 -13.30
N THR A 335 8.30 13.51 -12.79
CA THR A 335 8.75 12.13 -13.00
C THR A 335 8.32 11.59 -14.36
N GLY A 336 9.08 10.65 -14.91
CA GLY A 336 8.64 9.93 -16.10
C GLY A 336 7.35 9.15 -15.88
N ALA A 337 7.05 8.79 -14.62
CA ALA A 337 5.82 8.12 -14.25
C ALA A 337 4.59 9.02 -14.44
N SER A 338 4.65 10.32 -14.11
CA SER A 338 3.54 11.25 -14.34
C SER A 338 3.08 11.24 -15.80
N ARG A 339 4.02 11.25 -16.74
CA ARG A 339 3.71 11.20 -18.17
C ARG A 339 3.10 9.87 -18.61
N ARG A 340 3.61 8.76 -18.08
CA ARG A 340 3.03 7.42 -18.34
C ARG A 340 1.63 7.29 -17.75
N ASN A 341 1.41 7.84 -16.57
CA ASN A 341 0.10 7.87 -15.92
C ASN A 341 -0.90 8.66 -16.77
N TRP A 342 -0.50 9.87 -17.22
CA TRP A 342 -1.34 10.65 -18.12
C TRP A 342 -1.67 9.89 -19.43
N ALA A 343 -0.69 9.27 -20.05
CA ALA A 343 -0.90 8.47 -21.26
C ALA A 343 -1.88 7.28 -21.03
N SER A 344 -2.00 6.79 -19.78
CA SER A 344 -2.90 5.68 -19.43
C SER A 344 -4.32 6.12 -19.07
N CYS A 345 -4.52 7.34 -18.58
CA CYS A 345 -5.82 7.80 -18.09
C CYS A 345 -6.40 9.00 -18.86
N GLY A 346 -5.60 9.73 -19.63
CA GLY A 346 -5.96 11.01 -20.22
C GLY A 346 -7.21 11.00 -21.11
N ASP A 347 -7.45 9.92 -21.84
CA ASP A 347 -8.66 9.77 -22.70
C ASP A 347 -9.97 9.77 -21.90
N ALA A 348 -9.91 9.44 -20.61
CA ALA A 348 -11.06 9.43 -19.70
C ALA A 348 -11.08 10.64 -18.75
N VAL A 349 -10.19 11.63 -18.96
CA VAL A 349 -10.07 12.83 -18.12
C VAL A 349 -10.39 14.08 -18.92
N ARG A 350 -11.37 14.86 -18.47
CA ARG A 350 -11.67 16.18 -19.01
C ARG A 350 -11.07 17.24 -18.08
N LEU A 351 -10.09 17.97 -18.60
CA LEU A 351 -9.46 19.11 -17.91
C LEU A 351 -10.23 20.40 -18.23
N HIS A 352 -10.19 21.38 -17.31
CA HIS A 352 -10.65 22.73 -17.64
C HIS A 352 -9.69 23.41 -18.66
N GLU A 353 -10.21 24.33 -19.47
CA GLU A 353 -9.54 24.86 -20.66
C GLU A 353 -8.18 25.54 -20.39
N VAL A 354 -7.98 26.11 -19.21
CA VAL A 354 -6.77 26.88 -18.88
C VAL A 354 -5.76 26.10 -18.03
N MET A 355 -5.92 24.78 -17.88
CA MET A 355 -5.01 23.99 -17.05
C MET A 355 -3.61 23.91 -17.68
N PRO A 356 -2.56 24.39 -17.01
CA PRO A 356 -1.21 24.29 -17.53
C PRO A 356 -0.65 22.85 -17.39
N GLU A 357 0.28 22.51 -18.29
CA GLU A 357 0.88 21.16 -18.33
C GLU A 357 1.50 20.72 -16.99
N TRP A 358 2.22 21.63 -16.32
CA TRP A 358 2.82 21.33 -15.02
C TRP A 358 1.78 20.92 -13.95
N ARG A 359 0.56 21.48 -14.02
CA ARG A 359 -0.53 21.15 -13.10
C ARG A 359 -1.10 19.77 -13.40
N ARG A 360 -1.32 19.48 -14.67
CA ARG A 360 -1.68 18.13 -15.15
C ARG A 360 -0.66 17.09 -14.68
N ASP A 361 0.64 17.37 -14.84
CA ASP A 361 1.71 16.49 -14.42
C ASP A 361 1.74 16.28 -12.89
N LEU A 362 1.33 17.30 -12.11
CA LEU A 362 1.15 17.17 -10.65
C LEU A 362 -0.04 16.28 -10.28
N LEU A 363 -1.15 16.37 -11.02
CA LEU A 363 -2.33 15.53 -10.76
C LEU A 363 -2.11 14.06 -11.12
N THR A 364 -1.16 13.76 -12.00
CA THR A 364 -0.71 12.41 -12.35
C THR A 364 0.61 12.02 -11.69
N ASP A 365 1.14 12.87 -10.79
CA ASP A 365 2.38 12.61 -10.07
C ASP A 365 2.24 11.36 -9.19
N PRO A 366 3.15 10.37 -9.31
CA PRO A 366 3.08 9.20 -8.46
C PRO A 366 3.25 9.59 -7.00
N GLN A 367 2.32 9.18 -6.17
CA GLN A 367 2.42 9.32 -4.74
C GLN A 367 2.98 8.02 -4.16
N THR A 368 3.79 8.12 -3.12
CA THR A 368 4.25 6.99 -2.33
C THR A 368 3.77 7.20 -0.91
N SER A 369 3.06 6.24 -0.35
CA SER A 369 2.34 6.40 0.91
C SER A 369 1.47 7.67 0.91
N GLY A 370 0.74 7.87 -0.18
CA GLY A 370 -0.15 9.01 -0.33
C GLY A 370 -1.38 8.93 0.56
N GLY A 371 -2.30 9.87 0.39
CA GLY A 371 -3.52 9.93 1.19
C GLY A 371 -4.62 9.00 0.67
N LEU A 372 -5.65 8.82 1.47
CA LEU A 372 -6.87 8.12 1.05
C LEU A 372 -7.76 9.08 0.24
N LEU A 373 -8.32 8.55 -0.86
CA LEU A 373 -9.44 9.13 -1.59
C LEU A 373 -10.71 8.43 -1.12
N ILE A 374 -11.65 9.21 -0.59
CA ILE A 374 -12.84 8.71 0.10
C ILE A 374 -14.07 9.27 -0.59
N ALA A 375 -15.04 8.40 -0.92
CA ALA A 375 -16.38 8.79 -1.34
C ALA A 375 -17.38 8.57 -0.18
N CYS A 376 -18.13 9.60 0.19
CA CYS A 376 -19.04 9.56 1.32
C CYS A 376 -20.32 10.37 1.08
N GLU A 377 -21.34 10.13 1.90
CA GLU A 377 -22.58 10.93 1.89
C GLU A 377 -22.26 12.42 2.06
N PRO A 378 -22.83 13.31 1.22
CA PRO A 378 -22.51 14.75 1.26
C PRO A 378 -22.86 15.40 2.60
N GLY A 379 -23.91 14.92 3.30
CA GLY A 379 -24.30 15.42 4.62
C GLY A 379 -23.30 15.13 5.73
N SER A 380 -22.45 14.10 5.58
CA SER A 380 -21.42 13.70 6.54
C SER A 380 -20.05 14.28 6.22
N ALA A 381 -19.84 14.82 5.01
CA ALA A 381 -18.52 15.17 4.49
C ALA A 381 -17.73 16.15 5.37
N SER A 382 -18.37 17.22 5.86
CA SER A 382 -17.72 18.21 6.72
C SER A 382 -17.26 17.61 8.04
N THR A 383 -18.12 16.83 8.70
CA THR A 383 -17.81 16.15 9.97
C THR A 383 -16.68 15.12 9.78
N LEU A 384 -16.70 14.39 8.67
CA LEU A 384 -15.62 13.45 8.33
C LEU A 384 -14.29 14.18 8.12
N VAL A 385 -14.26 15.30 7.40
CA VAL A 385 -13.04 16.11 7.23
C VAL A 385 -12.52 16.59 8.58
N GLU A 386 -13.38 17.11 9.46
CA GLU A 386 -13.02 17.55 10.81
C GLU A 386 -12.42 16.40 11.64
N THR A 387 -13.06 15.23 11.59
CA THR A 387 -12.57 14.01 12.27
C THR A 387 -11.21 13.57 11.74
N ILE A 388 -11.02 13.57 10.43
CA ILE A 388 -9.76 13.19 9.78
C ILE A 388 -8.65 14.19 10.16
N VAL A 389 -8.93 15.49 10.14
CA VAL A 389 -7.96 16.53 10.56
C VAL A 389 -7.59 16.35 12.03
N ALA A 390 -8.57 16.16 12.92
CA ALA A 390 -8.34 15.92 14.35
C ALA A 390 -7.54 14.63 14.61
N SER A 391 -7.62 13.66 13.71
CA SER A 391 -6.86 12.39 13.76
C SER A 391 -5.42 12.51 13.23
N GLY A 392 -4.95 13.73 12.90
CA GLY A 392 -3.56 13.99 12.52
C GLY A 392 -3.32 14.09 11.01
N TYR A 393 -4.35 14.31 10.19
CA TYR A 393 -4.24 14.53 8.73
C TYR A 393 -4.58 16.00 8.38
N PRO A 394 -3.70 16.96 8.64
CA PRO A 394 -4.02 18.39 8.54
C PRO A 394 -4.32 18.86 7.11
N SER A 395 -3.92 18.09 6.11
CA SER A 395 -4.16 18.41 4.70
C SER A 395 -5.50 17.88 4.18
N ALA A 396 -6.28 17.15 5.00
CA ALA A 396 -7.54 16.55 4.57
C ALA A 396 -8.54 17.63 4.12
N ARG A 397 -9.13 17.42 2.92
CA ARG A 397 -10.06 18.39 2.31
C ARG A 397 -11.11 17.68 1.47
N LEU A 398 -12.27 18.34 1.38
CA LEU A 398 -13.28 18.05 0.39
C LEU A 398 -12.79 18.57 -0.97
N ILE A 399 -12.58 17.66 -1.93
CA ILE A 399 -12.00 18.00 -3.24
C ILE A 399 -13.00 17.88 -4.40
N GLY A 400 -14.19 17.33 -4.19
CA GLY A 400 -15.11 17.12 -5.30
C GLY A 400 -16.37 16.37 -4.93
N CYS A 401 -17.01 15.81 -5.94
CA CYS A 401 -18.21 14.98 -5.80
C CYS A 401 -18.31 13.92 -6.89
N VAL A 402 -19.21 12.95 -6.67
CA VAL A 402 -19.54 11.89 -7.63
C VAL A 402 -20.81 12.27 -8.37
N LYS A 403 -20.81 12.19 -9.69
CA LYS A 403 -21.97 12.44 -10.54
C LYS A 403 -22.40 11.17 -11.28
N ARG A 404 -23.65 11.10 -11.65
CA ARG A 404 -24.13 10.08 -12.59
C ARG A 404 -23.52 10.39 -13.97
N GLY A 405 -22.86 9.40 -14.56
CA GLY A 405 -22.20 9.56 -15.85
C GLY A 405 -21.49 8.29 -16.29
N ARG A 406 -20.83 8.34 -17.43
CA ARG A 406 -19.89 7.29 -17.81
C ARG A 406 -18.63 7.38 -16.95
N PRO A 407 -17.93 6.26 -16.71
CA PRO A 407 -16.66 6.28 -15.98
C PRO A 407 -15.67 7.28 -16.56
N ALA A 408 -15.45 8.38 -15.86
CA ALA A 408 -14.61 9.49 -16.30
C ALA A 408 -14.25 10.38 -15.10
N ILE A 409 -13.25 11.23 -15.31
CA ILE A 409 -12.89 12.32 -14.38
C ILE A 409 -13.16 13.66 -15.06
N ALA A 410 -13.77 14.59 -14.36
CA ALA A 410 -13.83 15.99 -14.75
C ALA A 410 -13.07 16.85 -13.73
N ILE A 411 -12.13 17.64 -14.20
CA ILE A 411 -11.43 18.62 -13.37
C ILE A 411 -12.05 19.97 -13.66
N GLU A 412 -12.67 20.56 -12.64
CA GLU A 412 -13.26 21.91 -12.65
C GLU A 412 -12.32 22.88 -11.91
N GLU A 413 -12.45 24.21 -12.16
CA GLU A 413 -11.65 25.25 -11.49
C GLU A 413 -11.85 25.31 -9.95
#